data_bbb754b3a041c86e87ed2bc01f1a282e
#
_entry.id   bbb754b3a041c86e87ed2bc01f1a282e
#
_cell.length_a   1.000
_cell.length_b   1.000
_cell.length_c   1.000
_cell.angle_alpha   90.00
_cell.angle_beta   90.00
_cell.angle_gamma   90.00
#
_symmetry.space_group_name_H-M   'P 1'
#
loop_
_entity.id
_entity.type
_entity.pdbx_description
1 polymer ?
#
loop_
_entity_poly.entity_id
_entity_poly.type
_entity_poly.pdbx_seq_one_letter_code
_entity_poly.pdbx_strand_id
1 'polypeptide(L)'
;MSKFFVVSSFGCGVGVWKLLGVNGHQVTVHIGQDKGGPLLSHRYVGEGIVDKIDSWRKFRDEAVEFSSNVGDTVAVFDSSGLGDYAEELIKAGVPTLGGGKFMDRLEKERDFSMNLMKNNGCSLPDYQCFDTLTATIQHIWHNRNRGFIINGKKVDKVYFKSNAFIDSDATRSSDNPEDMIRFLRHVRARTPDKRLNMLQECIDGPDISTGRWWNGKSWVGPYLGTIEKKKFLAGEIGPSTGCSLNAVWWYKEKEPLIAKALNWEGLTGAFRQYNAPPGWYDINAILKDGKAWFLEWTPRFGWDSEGTSLPLLYENLPDWFNYIATGRESGNLGLSDKIAYAVRLGIPPYPWEHGKRDAEGSACDVGIWGEPTRKLSGELGFIGYELKASKFKNEWMVAAPEAMVGLACGTGDKISEIHEEVMEVVKKIKTSSALVYRPDGDEAICEQAEKAHEEGFTDLPKGLMQ
;
A
#
# COMPACT_ATOMS: atom_id res chain seq x y z
N MET A 1 9.63 -20.95 18.17
CA MET A 1 8.37 -20.20 18.42
C MET A 1 8.75 -18.73 18.48
N SER A 2 8.30 -17.94 17.52
CA SER A 2 8.65 -16.51 17.43
C SER A 2 7.52 -15.67 17.99
N LYS A 3 7.83 -14.45 18.41
CA LYS A 3 6.85 -13.42 18.75
C LYS A 3 6.97 -12.24 17.80
N PHE A 4 5.84 -11.85 17.21
CA PHE A 4 5.74 -10.71 16.32
C PHE A 4 5.08 -9.53 17.03
N PHE A 5 5.74 -8.39 17.01
CA PHE A 5 5.24 -7.12 17.53
C PHE A 5 4.86 -6.23 16.35
N VAL A 6 3.58 -6.15 16.02
CA VAL A 6 3.10 -5.38 14.87
C VAL A 6 2.79 -3.94 15.29
N VAL A 7 3.34 -2.97 14.57
CA VAL A 7 3.07 -1.55 14.75
C VAL A 7 2.35 -1.04 13.51
N SER A 8 1.15 -0.51 13.69
CA SER A 8 0.26 -0.07 12.63
C SER A 8 -0.25 1.35 12.86
N SER A 9 -0.32 2.15 11.80
CA SER A 9 -0.90 3.49 11.90
C SER A 9 -2.42 3.47 12.04
N PHE A 10 -3.09 2.57 11.33
CA PHE A 10 -4.56 2.55 11.21
C PHE A 10 -5.19 1.23 11.67
N GLY A 11 -4.39 0.22 11.90
CA GLY A 11 -4.92 -1.08 12.27
C GLY A 11 -5.45 -1.91 11.11
N CYS A 12 -5.17 -1.53 9.87
CA CYS A 12 -5.58 -2.30 8.70
C CYS A 12 -4.88 -3.66 8.64
N GLY A 13 -5.50 -4.66 7.99
CA GLY A 13 -4.88 -5.96 7.76
C GLY A 13 -4.89 -6.92 8.94
N VAL A 14 -5.89 -6.83 9.84
CA VAL A 14 -6.01 -7.75 10.98
C VAL A 14 -5.96 -9.24 10.59
N GLY A 15 -6.46 -9.58 9.40
CA GLY A 15 -6.38 -10.94 8.84
C GLY A 15 -4.94 -11.38 8.59
N VAL A 16 -4.09 -10.47 8.09
CA VAL A 16 -2.65 -10.74 7.88
C VAL A 16 -1.92 -10.89 9.22
N TRP A 17 -2.19 -10.02 10.18
CA TRP A 17 -1.54 -10.15 11.51
C TRP A 17 -1.92 -11.45 12.20
N LYS A 18 -3.18 -11.86 12.07
CA LYS A 18 -3.63 -13.16 12.58
C LYS A 18 -2.86 -14.32 11.94
N LEU A 19 -2.51 -14.19 10.66
CA LEU A 19 -1.71 -15.21 9.95
C LEU A 19 -0.31 -15.37 10.54
N LEU A 20 0.30 -14.30 11.07
CA LEU A 20 1.58 -14.39 11.77
C LEU A 20 1.52 -15.27 13.02
N GLY A 21 0.33 -15.39 13.64
CA GLY A 21 0.10 -16.26 14.80
C GLY A 21 -0.08 -17.75 14.48
N VAL A 22 0.05 -18.15 13.21
CA VAL A 22 -0.05 -19.56 12.80
C VAL A 22 1.14 -20.37 13.31
N ASN A 23 0.95 -21.66 13.52
CA ASN A 23 1.98 -22.61 13.97
C ASN A 23 2.59 -22.30 15.35
N GLY A 24 1.82 -21.66 16.23
CA GLY A 24 2.23 -21.39 17.59
C GLY A 24 3.06 -20.12 17.81
N HIS A 25 3.23 -19.30 16.80
CA HIS A 25 3.77 -17.94 16.96
C HIS A 25 2.80 -17.06 17.74
N GLN A 26 3.32 -16.02 18.42
CA GLN A 26 2.52 -15.04 19.13
C GLN A 26 2.54 -13.72 18.37
N VAL A 27 1.43 -13.00 18.41
CA VAL A 27 1.30 -11.67 17.78
C VAL A 27 0.74 -10.68 18.79
N THR A 28 1.44 -9.57 18.97
CA THR A 28 0.97 -8.43 19.78
C THR A 28 0.97 -7.19 18.90
N VAL A 29 -0.12 -6.43 18.93
CA VAL A 29 -0.35 -5.28 18.03
C VAL A 29 -0.39 -3.98 18.82
N HIS A 30 0.26 -2.94 18.29
CA HIS A 30 0.09 -1.55 18.70
C HIS A 30 -0.47 -0.74 17.53
N ILE A 31 -1.57 -0.02 17.76
CA ILE A 31 -2.16 0.89 16.76
C ILE A 31 -1.97 2.31 17.25
N GLY A 32 -1.18 3.09 16.53
CA GLY A 32 -0.88 4.45 16.90
C GLY A 32 -0.21 5.25 15.80
N GLN A 33 -0.40 6.57 15.82
CA GLN A 33 0.31 7.49 14.95
C GLN A 33 1.50 8.11 15.67
N ASP A 34 2.52 8.47 14.91
CA ASP A 34 3.73 9.13 15.40
C ASP A 34 3.38 10.30 16.37
N LYS A 35 3.92 10.27 17.59
CA LYS A 35 3.79 11.30 18.65
C LYS A 35 2.39 11.55 19.23
N GLY A 36 1.33 10.89 18.79
CA GLY A 36 -0.06 11.20 19.18
C GLY A 36 -0.74 10.20 20.10
N GLY A 37 -0.10 9.10 20.45
CA GLY A 37 -0.77 8.00 21.17
C GLY A 37 -1.70 7.18 20.28
N PRO A 38 -2.58 6.35 20.85
CA PRO A 38 -3.46 5.49 20.09
C PRO A 38 -4.42 6.31 19.21
N LEU A 39 -4.61 5.88 17.98
CA LEU A 39 -5.60 6.47 17.08
C LEU A 39 -7.00 6.09 17.58
N LEU A 40 -7.71 7.03 18.20
CA LEU A 40 -8.98 6.76 18.88
C LEU A 40 -10.06 6.19 17.96
N SER A 41 -10.09 6.61 16.70
CA SER A 41 -11.02 6.10 15.69
C SER A 41 -10.83 4.61 15.37
N HIS A 42 -9.61 4.08 15.55
CA HIS A 42 -9.26 2.69 15.24
C HIS A 42 -8.98 1.84 16.50
N ARG A 43 -9.26 2.37 17.68
CA ARG A 43 -8.94 1.72 18.97
C ARG A 43 -9.54 0.31 19.12
N TYR A 44 -10.62 0.02 18.43
CA TYR A 44 -11.30 -1.29 18.52
C TYR A 44 -10.87 -2.27 17.43
N VAL A 45 -10.11 -1.84 16.42
CA VAL A 45 -9.63 -2.75 15.37
C VAL A 45 -8.78 -3.85 16.00
N GLY A 46 -9.04 -5.09 15.61
CA GLY A 46 -8.35 -6.27 16.12
C GLY A 46 -8.79 -6.74 17.53
N GLU A 47 -9.72 -6.04 18.20
CA GLU A 47 -10.18 -6.43 19.53
C GLU A 47 -10.88 -7.81 19.49
N GLY A 48 -10.41 -8.71 20.38
CA GLY A 48 -10.87 -10.10 20.42
C GLY A 48 -10.35 -10.99 19.26
N ILE A 49 -9.47 -10.46 18.39
CA ILE A 49 -8.87 -11.19 17.26
C ILE A 49 -7.38 -11.39 17.48
N VAL A 50 -6.67 -10.36 17.93
CA VAL A 50 -5.23 -10.35 18.23
C VAL A 50 -4.99 -9.69 19.58
N ASP A 51 -3.85 -10.02 20.22
CA ASP A 51 -3.45 -9.33 21.45
C ASP A 51 -3.04 -7.88 21.14
N LYS A 52 -3.48 -6.94 21.97
CA LYS A 52 -3.21 -5.50 21.78
C LYS A 52 -2.60 -4.84 22.99
N ILE A 53 -1.68 -3.91 22.74
CA ILE A 53 -1.12 -3.02 23.74
C ILE A 53 -1.25 -1.58 23.26
N ASP A 54 -2.13 -0.80 23.86
CA ASP A 54 -2.37 0.61 23.48
C ASP A 54 -1.24 1.56 23.88
N SER A 55 -0.56 1.28 24.98
CA SER A 55 0.58 2.10 25.44
C SER A 55 1.85 1.74 24.67
N TRP A 56 2.37 2.69 23.87
CA TRP A 56 3.66 2.52 23.19
C TRP A 56 4.79 2.09 24.12
N ARG A 57 4.89 2.75 25.28
CA ARG A 57 5.93 2.42 26.26
C ARG A 57 5.85 0.96 26.70
N LYS A 58 4.67 0.48 27.07
CA LYS A 58 4.50 -0.93 27.47
C LYS A 58 4.80 -1.89 26.34
N PHE A 59 4.33 -1.57 25.13
CA PHE A 59 4.58 -2.38 23.92
C PHE A 59 6.08 -2.48 23.62
N ARG A 60 6.80 -1.34 23.62
CA ARG A 60 8.23 -1.29 23.43
C ARG A 60 8.99 -2.08 24.50
N ASP A 61 8.68 -1.85 25.78
CA ASP A 61 9.36 -2.50 26.90
C ASP A 61 9.17 -4.02 26.82
N GLU A 62 7.98 -4.51 26.43
CA GLU A 62 7.71 -5.93 26.21
C GLU A 62 8.48 -6.49 25.02
N ALA A 63 8.53 -5.77 23.88
CA ALA A 63 9.29 -6.18 22.70
C ALA A 63 10.79 -6.30 23.01
N VAL A 64 11.36 -5.38 23.78
CA VAL A 64 12.77 -5.40 24.21
C VAL A 64 13.04 -6.57 25.16
N GLU A 65 12.15 -6.81 26.13
CA GLU A 65 12.28 -7.92 27.07
C GLU A 65 12.26 -9.28 26.34
N PHE A 66 11.32 -9.48 25.43
CA PHE A 66 11.24 -10.71 24.63
C PHE A 66 12.46 -10.90 23.75
N SER A 67 12.92 -9.86 23.05
CA SER A 67 14.10 -9.92 22.19
C SER A 67 15.37 -10.30 22.98
N SER A 68 15.49 -9.84 24.22
CA SER A 68 16.64 -10.14 25.08
C SER A 68 16.62 -11.54 25.66
N ASN A 69 15.44 -12.06 25.99
CA ASN A 69 15.29 -13.28 26.78
C ASN A 69 14.94 -14.53 25.94
N VAL A 70 14.22 -14.37 24.81
CA VAL A 70 13.66 -15.49 24.04
C VAL A 70 14.30 -15.62 22.66
N GLY A 71 14.87 -14.56 22.13
CA GLY A 71 15.72 -14.55 20.92
C GLY A 71 14.99 -14.49 19.58
N ASP A 72 13.78 -15.03 19.43
CA ASP A 72 13.05 -15.05 18.15
C ASP A 72 11.92 -14.00 18.15
N THR A 73 12.31 -12.74 18.17
CA THR A 73 11.39 -11.60 18.18
C THR A 73 11.58 -10.76 16.93
N VAL A 74 10.50 -10.36 16.27
CA VAL A 74 10.51 -9.41 15.15
C VAL A 74 9.46 -8.34 15.37
N ALA A 75 9.86 -7.07 15.28
CA ALA A 75 8.94 -5.94 15.20
C ALA A 75 8.61 -5.67 13.73
N VAL A 76 7.32 -5.67 13.38
CA VAL A 76 6.81 -5.48 12.01
C VAL A 76 6.06 -4.17 11.92
N PHE A 77 6.45 -3.32 10.98
CA PHE A 77 5.79 -2.05 10.71
C PHE A 77 5.03 -2.13 9.39
N ASP A 78 3.73 -2.01 9.41
CA ASP A 78 2.87 -2.17 8.24
C ASP A 78 2.63 -0.88 7.45
N SER A 79 3.04 0.27 7.98
CA SER A 79 2.77 1.57 7.38
C SER A 79 3.94 2.54 7.52
N SER A 80 3.95 3.58 6.69
CA SER A 80 4.90 4.70 6.78
C SER A 80 4.50 5.71 7.84
N GLY A 81 5.49 6.53 8.28
CA GLY A 81 5.30 7.53 9.31
C GLY A 81 5.53 7.04 10.72
N LEU A 82 6.02 5.82 10.86
CA LEU A 82 6.33 5.17 12.13
C LEU A 82 7.84 5.12 12.42
N GLY A 83 8.64 5.90 11.69
CA GLY A 83 10.10 5.85 11.75
C GLY A 83 10.68 6.14 13.15
N ASP A 84 10.06 7.00 13.95
CA ASP A 84 10.52 7.26 15.32
C ASP A 84 10.30 6.02 16.21
N TYR A 85 9.18 5.32 16.08
CA TYR A 85 8.92 4.06 16.79
C TYR A 85 9.90 2.96 16.39
N ALA A 86 10.13 2.82 15.07
CA ALA A 86 11.09 1.84 14.56
C ALA A 86 12.50 2.09 15.10
N GLU A 87 12.96 3.33 15.10
CA GLU A 87 14.30 3.67 15.62
C GLU A 87 14.47 3.38 17.11
N GLU A 88 13.44 3.56 17.93
CA GLU A 88 13.50 3.19 19.35
C GLU A 88 13.76 1.68 19.52
N LEU A 89 13.05 0.84 18.75
CA LEU A 89 13.22 -0.61 18.79
C LEU A 89 14.56 -1.06 18.19
N ILE A 90 14.98 -0.49 17.07
CA ILE A 90 16.29 -0.76 16.45
C ILE A 90 17.43 -0.43 17.43
N LYS A 91 17.39 0.74 18.07
CA LYS A 91 18.39 1.15 19.07
C LYS A 91 18.41 0.23 20.30
N ALA A 92 17.28 -0.37 20.63
CA ALA A 92 17.17 -1.35 21.71
C ALA A 92 17.59 -2.77 21.28
N GLY A 93 17.98 -2.98 20.02
CA GLY A 93 18.44 -4.27 19.49
C GLY A 93 17.33 -5.25 19.09
N VAL A 94 16.09 -4.77 18.96
CA VAL A 94 14.97 -5.59 18.48
C VAL A 94 15.07 -5.71 16.95
N PRO A 95 15.10 -6.93 16.38
CA PRO A 95 15.00 -7.13 14.94
C PRO A 95 13.73 -6.49 14.38
N THR A 96 13.89 -5.65 13.36
CA THR A 96 12.80 -4.80 12.87
C THR A 96 12.61 -4.97 11.38
N LEU A 97 11.35 -5.05 10.94
CA LEU A 97 10.93 -5.18 9.56
C LEU A 97 10.05 -3.98 9.17
N GLY A 98 10.54 -3.14 8.27
CA GLY A 98 9.84 -1.93 7.84
C GLY A 98 9.98 -0.74 8.82
N GLY A 99 9.26 0.35 8.55
CA GLY A 99 9.02 1.49 9.44
C GLY A 99 10.19 2.44 9.69
N GLY A 100 11.33 2.29 9.02
CA GLY A 100 12.50 3.14 9.27
C GLY A 100 12.35 4.55 8.68
N LYS A 101 13.08 5.55 9.25
CA LYS A 101 13.09 6.94 8.75
C LYS A 101 13.48 7.07 7.29
N PHE A 102 14.36 6.21 6.78
CA PHE A 102 14.69 6.20 5.37
C PHE A 102 13.48 5.85 4.51
N MET A 103 12.66 4.88 4.95
CA MET A 103 11.41 4.51 4.29
C MET A 103 10.41 5.66 4.32
N ASP A 104 10.27 6.33 5.47
CA ASP A 104 9.41 7.52 5.59
C ASP A 104 9.85 8.63 4.63
N ARG A 105 11.15 8.87 4.48
CA ARG A 105 11.69 9.85 3.55
C ARG A 105 11.42 9.50 2.09
N LEU A 106 11.57 8.24 1.71
CA LEU A 106 11.29 7.79 0.34
C LEU A 106 9.83 8.06 -0.07
N GLU A 107 8.87 7.90 0.84
CA GLU A 107 7.46 8.11 0.53
C GLU A 107 7.02 9.57 0.70
N LYS A 108 7.51 10.26 1.75
CA LYS A 108 7.01 11.59 2.13
C LYS A 108 7.81 12.75 1.55
N GLU A 109 9.12 12.57 1.34
CA GLU A 109 9.99 13.62 0.79
C GLU A 109 10.17 13.42 -0.72
N ARG A 110 9.21 13.92 -1.53
CA ARG A 110 9.22 13.71 -3.00
C ARG A 110 10.53 14.14 -3.66
N ASP A 111 11.09 15.29 -3.25
CA ASP A 111 12.36 15.75 -3.82
C ASP A 111 13.50 14.80 -3.54
N PHE A 112 13.53 14.20 -2.34
CA PHE A 112 14.52 13.19 -1.99
C PHE A 112 14.36 11.95 -2.89
N SER A 113 13.16 11.41 -3.01
CA SER A 113 12.89 10.21 -3.80
C SER A 113 13.13 10.43 -5.30
N MET A 114 12.69 11.56 -5.85
CA MET A 114 12.92 11.91 -7.25
C MET A 114 14.42 12.09 -7.56
N ASN A 115 15.18 12.76 -6.66
CA ASN A 115 16.63 12.92 -6.82
C ASN A 115 17.37 11.58 -6.71
N LEU A 116 16.96 10.70 -5.79
CA LEU A 116 17.53 9.36 -5.67
C LEU A 116 17.36 8.59 -6.98
N MET A 117 16.15 8.57 -7.54
CA MET A 117 15.85 7.84 -8.77
C MET A 117 16.52 8.47 -9.99
N LYS A 118 16.61 9.80 -10.06
CA LYS A 118 17.35 10.53 -11.11
C LYS A 118 18.82 10.17 -11.10
N ASN A 119 19.44 10.18 -9.92
CA ASN A 119 20.86 9.81 -9.75
C ASN A 119 21.11 8.34 -10.06
N ASN A 120 20.10 7.50 -9.93
CA ASN A 120 20.13 6.10 -10.33
C ASN A 120 19.91 5.88 -11.84
N GLY A 121 19.68 6.95 -12.62
CA GLY A 121 19.48 6.89 -14.07
C GLY A 121 18.07 6.51 -14.52
N CYS A 122 17.07 6.54 -13.62
CA CYS A 122 15.68 6.24 -13.95
C CYS A 122 15.05 7.33 -14.80
N SER A 123 14.09 6.96 -15.66
CA SER A 123 13.24 7.91 -16.35
C SER A 123 12.26 8.57 -15.37
N LEU A 124 12.19 9.90 -15.42
CA LEU A 124 11.29 10.70 -14.58
C LEU A 124 10.42 11.58 -15.45
N PRO A 125 9.11 11.74 -15.16
CA PRO A 125 8.32 12.79 -15.76
C PRO A 125 8.92 14.16 -15.45
N ASP A 126 8.81 15.12 -16.35
CA ASP A 126 9.19 16.50 -16.06
C ASP A 126 8.34 17.03 -14.90
N TYR A 127 8.96 17.71 -13.93
CA TYR A 127 8.25 18.26 -12.78
C TYR A 127 8.85 19.58 -12.30
N GLN A 128 8.03 20.40 -11.65
CA GLN A 128 8.44 21.66 -11.03
C GLN A 128 7.75 21.81 -9.67
N CYS A 129 8.54 22.09 -8.63
CA CYS A 129 8.05 22.32 -7.28
C CYS A 129 7.81 23.79 -6.98
N PHE A 130 6.87 24.07 -6.08
CA PHE A 130 6.48 25.40 -5.61
C PHE A 130 6.24 25.37 -4.11
N ASP A 131 6.71 26.40 -3.41
CA ASP A 131 6.57 26.49 -1.94
C ASP A 131 5.15 26.79 -1.48
N THR A 132 4.30 27.34 -2.37
CA THR A 132 2.92 27.71 -2.03
C THR A 132 1.96 27.43 -3.19
N LEU A 133 0.68 27.22 -2.86
CA LEU A 133 -0.40 27.15 -3.85
C LEU A 133 -0.52 28.45 -4.66
N THR A 134 -0.30 29.60 -4.01
CA THR A 134 -0.29 30.90 -4.67
C THR A 134 0.77 30.97 -5.76
N ALA A 135 1.99 30.52 -5.49
CA ALA A 135 3.08 30.47 -6.48
C ALA A 135 2.73 29.55 -7.65
N THR A 136 2.15 28.38 -7.36
CA THR A 136 1.68 27.44 -8.40
C THR A 136 0.62 28.09 -9.30
N ILE A 137 -0.39 28.71 -8.69
CA ILE A 137 -1.46 29.40 -9.44
C ILE A 137 -0.90 30.53 -10.31
N GLN A 138 0.00 31.37 -9.76
CA GLN A 138 0.65 32.45 -10.51
C GLN A 138 1.46 31.91 -11.68
N HIS A 139 2.24 30.84 -11.49
CA HIS A 139 3.01 30.24 -12.56
C HIS A 139 2.11 29.76 -13.71
N ILE A 140 1.02 29.05 -13.42
CA ILE A 140 0.07 28.59 -14.44
C ILE A 140 -0.60 29.79 -15.10
N TRP A 141 -1.04 30.77 -14.33
CA TRP A 141 -1.69 32.01 -14.86
C TRP A 141 -0.84 32.78 -15.85
N HIS A 142 0.44 33.02 -15.53
CA HIS A 142 1.35 33.73 -16.43
C HIS A 142 1.61 32.98 -17.74
N ASN A 143 1.55 31.66 -17.71
CA ASN A 143 1.80 30.84 -18.89
C ASN A 143 0.54 30.32 -19.60
N ARG A 144 -0.67 30.61 -19.12
CA ARG A 144 -1.94 29.99 -19.57
C ARG A 144 -2.19 30.02 -21.06
N ASN A 145 -1.77 31.11 -21.75
CA ASN A 145 -1.93 31.24 -23.20
C ASN A 145 -0.94 30.35 -24.01
N ARG A 146 0.09 29.81 -23.34
CA ARG A 146 1.11 28.92 -23.93
C ARG A 146 0.86 27.45 -23.57
N GLY A 147 -0.08 27.19 -22.67
CA GLY A 147 -0.32 25.88 -22.05
C GLY A 147 0.42 25.72 -20.72
N PHE A 148 0.61 24.47 -20.29
CA PHE A 148 1.43 24.18 -19.11
C PHE A 148 2.92 24.28 -19.44
N ILE A 149 3.66 24.95 -18.57
CA ILE A 149 5.12 25.06 -18.67
C ILE A 149 5.75 24.47 -17.43
N ILE A 150 6.66 23.52 -17.59
CA ILE A 150 7.47 22.93 -16.54
C ILE A 150 8.94 23.17 -16.89
N ASN A 151 9.68 23.87 -16.02
CA ASN A 151 11.09 24.22 -16.25
C ASN A 151 11.36 24.84 -17.64
N GLY A 152 10.43 25.66 -18.14
CA GLY A 152 10.54 26.31 -19.45
C GLY A 152 10.09 25.46 -20.64
N LYS A 153 9.78 24.19 -20.47
CA LYS A 153 9.31 23.26 -21.50
C LYS A 153 7.78 23.19 -21.47
N LYS A 154 7.14 23.21 -22.65
CA LYS A 154 5.70 23.01 -22.78
C LYS A 154 5.37 21.53 -22.60
N VAL A 155 4.34 21.25 -21.78
CA VAL A 155 3.74 19.93 -21.62
C VAL A 155 2.24 20.00 -21.86
N ASP A 156 1.65 18.92 -22.38
CA ASP A 156 0.24 18.92 -22.80
C ASP A 156 -0.72 18.74 -21.62
N LYS A 157 -0.34 17.93 -20.64
CA LYS A 157 -1.16 17.60 -19.47
C LYS A 157 -0.30 17.50 -18.23
N VAL A 158 -0.82 17.98 -17.12
CA VAL A 158 -0.10 17.93 -15.83
C VAL A 158 -0.93 17.25 -14.74
N TYR A 159 -0.23 16.63 -13.80
CA TYR A 159 -0.73 16.31 -12.48
C TYR A 159 -0.30 17.39 -11.49
N PHE A 160 -1.25 17.87 -10.70
CA PHE A 160 -0.97 18.58 -9.46
C PHE A 160 -0.90 17.60 -8.31
N LYS A 161 0.18 17.68 -7.53
CA LYS A 161 0.40 16.89 -6.30
C LYS A 161 0.85 17.83 -5.18
N SER A 162 0.41 17.58 -3.96
CA SER A 162 0.80 18.39 -2.79
C SER A 162 1.13 17.52 -1.61
N ASN A 163 2.19 17.85 -0.86
CA ASN A 163 2.51 17.22 0.43
C ASN A 163 1.53 17.65 1.54
N ALA A 164 0.57 18.52 1.19
CA ALA A 164 -0.41 19.09 2.11
C ALA A 164 -1.55 18.15 2.45
N PHE A 165 -1.81 17.18 1.62
CA PHE A 165 -3.03 16.40 1.66
C PHE A 165 -2.72 14.93 1.91
N ILE A 166 -3.38 14.40 2.90
CA ILE A 166 -3.46 12.97 3.14
C ILE A 166 -4.46 12.36 2.15
N ASP A 167 -5.36 13.20 1.59
CA ASP A 167 -6.46 12.76 0.74
C ASP A 167 -6.12 12.82 -0.75
N SER A 168 -6.51 11.79 -1.47
CA SER A 168 -6.46 11.69 -2.93
C SER A 168 -7.22 12.82 -3.66
N ASP A 169 -8.12 13.53 -2.97
CA ASP A 169 -8.94 14.62 -3.52
C ASP A 169 -8.14 15.87 -3.92
N ALA A 170 -6.91 15.99 -3.44
CA ALA A 170 -6.02 17.09 -3.80
C ALA A 170 -5.03 16.76 -4.93
N THR A 171 -5.09 15.55 -5.46
CA THR A 171 -4.34 15.18 -6.67
C THR A 171 -5.28 15.23 -7.87
N ARG A 172 -4.94 16.08 -8.84
CA ARG A 172 -5.76 16.24 -10.04
C ARG A 172 -4.89 16.37 -11.29
N SER A 173 -5.33 15.73 -12.37
CA SER A 173 -4.77 15.98 -13.69
C SER A 173 -5.64 16.96 -14.48
N SER A 174 -5.01 17.76 -15.33
CA SER A 174 -5.70 18.64 -16.29
C SER A 174 -4.80 18.89 -17.51
N ASP A 175 -5.42 18.98 -18.67
CA ASP A 175 -4.84 19.48 -19.92
C ASP A 175 -5.19 20.97 -20.17
N ASN A 176 -6.03 21.54 -19.29
CA ASN A 176 -6.51 22.91 -19.40
C ASN A 176 -5.99 23.77 -18.22
N PRO A 177 -5.13 24.80 -18.47
CA PRO A 177 -4.63 25.69 -17.44
C PRO A 177 -5.70 26.43 -16.64
N GLU A 178 -6.79 26.86 -17.27
CA GLU A 178 -7.88 27.57 -16.58
C GLU A 178 -8.66 26.65 -15.63
N ASP A 179 -8.89 25.40 -16.02
CA ASP A 179 -9.50 24.39 -15.14
C ASP A 179 -8.61 24.10 -13.94
N MET A 180 -7.31 23.92 -14.15
CA MET A 180 -6.35 23.72 -13.06
C MET A 180 -6.31 24.92 -12.10
N ILE A 181 -6.33 26.16 -12.62
CA ILE A 181 -6.38 27.37 -11.79
C ILE A 181 -7.65 27.41 -10.95
N ARG A 182 -8.81 27.09 -11.52
CA ARG A 182 -10.09 27.02 -10.77
C ARG A 182 -9.99 25.99 -9.64
N PHE A 183 -9.53 24.81 -9.95
CA PHE A 183 -9.33 23.75 -8.96
C PHE A 183 -8.41 24.22 -7.82
N LEU A 184 -7.23 24.76 -8.13
CA LEU A 184 -6.25 25.19 -7.12
C LEU A 184 -6.77 26.35 -6.26
N ARG A 185 -7.59 27.25 -6.81
CA ARG A 185 -8.26 28.32 -6.03
C ARG A 185 -9.22 27.73 -4.97
N HIS A 186 -10.00 26.71 -5.33
CA HIS A 186 -10.87 26.03 -4.38
C HIS A 186 -10.09 25.24 -3.32
N VAL A 187 -8.99 24.61 -3.71
CA VAL A 187 -8.09 23.96 -2.77
C VAL A 187 -7.50 24.97 -1.79
N ARG A 188 -6.96 26.09 -2.28
CA ARG A 188 -6.37 27.16 -1.46
C ARG A 188 -7.36 27.77 -0.46
N ALA A 189 -8.64 27.86 -0.81
CA ALA A 189 -9.67 28.38 0.09
C ALA A 189 -9.91 27.51 1.33
N ARG A 190 -9.50 26.24 1.28
CA ARG A 190 -9.74 25.23 2.34
C ARG A 190 -8.47 24.77 3.06
N THR A 191 -7.30 25.21 2.61
CA THR A 191 -6.02 24.71 3.10
C THR A 191 -4.99 25.81 3.28
N PRO A 192 -4.05 25.67 4.25
CA PRO A 192 -2.94 26.60 4.42
C PRO A 192 -2.07 26.69 3.17
N ASP A 193 -1.68 27.90 2.77
CA ASP A 193 -0.92 28.17 1.54
C ASP A 193 0.56 27.73 1.61
N LYS A 194 1.08 27.48 2.79
CA LYS A 194 2.50 27.13 2.99
C LYS A 194 2.72 25.62 2.95
N ARG A 195 2.94 25.05 1.75
CA ARG A 195 3.31 23.64 1.60
C ARG A 195 3.93 23.39 0.23
N LEU A 196 4.82 22.41 0.14
CA LEU A 196 5.42 22.02 -1.13
C LEU A 196 4.34 21.46 -2.06
N ASN A 197 4.22 22.07 -3.23
CA ASN A 197 3.32 21.68 -4.30
C ASN A 197 4.14 21.32 -5.53
N MET A 198 3.67 20.39 -6.34
CA MET A 198 4.34 19.96 -7.55
C MET A 198 3.36 19.93 -8.72
N LEU A 199 3.78 20.51 -9.83
CA LEU A 199 3.23 20.21 -11.15
C LEU A 199 4.13 19.17 -11.80
N GLN A 200 3.57 18.05 -12.23
CA GLN A 200 4.27 16.96 -12.87
C GLN A 200 3.63 16.69 -14.22
N GLU A 201 4.44 16.48 -15.25
CA GLU A 201 3.98 16.01 -16.56
C GLU A 201 3.18 14.70 -16.40
N CYS A 202 2.06 14.59 -17.07
CA CYS A 202 1.26 13.39 -17.12
C CYS A 202 1.79 12.49 -18.24
N ILE A 203 2.41 11.38 -17.86
CA ILE A 203 2.76 10.32 -18.81
C ILE A 203 1.51 9.46 -19.01
N ASP A 204 1.11 9.25 -20.24
CA ASP A 204 -0.03 8.39 -20.60
C ASP A 204 0.48 6.97 -20.85
N GLY A 205 0.07 6.04 -20.02
CA GLY A 205 0.47 4.64 -20.06
C GLY A 205 -0.07 3.85 -18.87
N PRO A 206 0.05 2.52 -18.88
CA PRO A 206 -0.37 1.68 -17.75
C PRO A 206 0.51 1.89 -16.51
N ASP A 207 -0.15 1.97 -15.34
CA ASP A 207 0.49 2.04 -14.03
C ASP A 207 0.75 0.61 -13.52
N ILE A 208 2.01 0.24 -13.34
CA ILE A 208 2.41 -1.03 -12.74
C ILE A 208 3.42 -0.75 -11.65
N SER A 209 3.27 -1.44 -10.52
CA SER A 209 4.31 -1.42 -9.49
C SER A 209 5.15 -2.68 -9.50
N THR A 210 6.36 -2.55 -8.96
CA THR A 210 7.24 -3.67 -8.69
C THR A 210 7.91 -3.50 -7.34
N GLY A 211 7.86 -4.57 -6.55
CA GLY A 211 8.41 -4.58 -5.21
C GLY A 211 9.40 -5.71 -4.98
N ARG A 212 10.26 -5.53 -3.96
CA ARG A 212 11.22 -6.54 -3.54
C ARG A 212 11.63 -6.35 -2.08
N TRP A 213 12.01 -7.44 -1.43
CA TRP A 213 12.54 -7.41 -0.09
C TRP A 213 13.98 -6.95 -0.02
N TRP A 214 14.28 -6.11 0.97
CA TRP A 214 15.63 -5.73 1.39
C TRP A 214 15.89 -6.26 2.79
N ASN A 215 17.01 -6.98 3.00
CA ASN A 215 17.35 -7.56 4.30
C ASN A 215 18.36 -6.73 5.12
N GLY A 216 18.51 -5.45 4.79
CA GLY A 216 19.50 -4.56 5.40
C GLY A 216 20.88 -4.59 4.71
N LYS A 217 21.13 -5.52 3.78
CA LYS A 217 22.43 -5.69 3.09
C LYS A 217 22.30 -5.88 1.58
N SER A 218 21.28 -6.59 1.14
CA SER A 218 21.03 -6.97 -0.24
C SER A 218 19.54 -7.18 -0.51
N TRP A 219 19.18 -7.12 -1.77
CA TRP A 219 17.87 -7.54 -2.25
C TRP A 219 17.74 -9.06 -2.15
N VAL A 220 16.60 -9.54 -1.67
CA VAL A 220 16.31 -10.98 -1.50
C VAL A 220 14.96 -11.33 -2.09
N GLY A 221 14.78 -12.61 -2.45
CA GLY A 221 13.59 -13.09 -3.12
C GLY A 221 13.41 -12.57 -4.56
N PRO A 222 12.36 -13.03 -5.24
CA PRO A 222 12.00 -12.52 -6.57
C PRO A 222 11.38 -11.13 -6.49
N TYR A 223 11.13 -10.53 -7.65
CA TYR A 223 10.33 -9.31 -7.77
C TYR A 223 8.85 -9.66 -7.77
N LEU A 224 8.06 -8.90 -7.04
CA LEU A 224 6.59 -8.90 -7.12
C LEU A 224 6.17 -7.87 -8.16
N GLY A 225 5.25 -8.23 -9.04
CA GLY A 225 4.54 -7.30 -9.90
C GLY A 225 3.13 -7.05 -9.35
N THR A 226 2.64 -5.83 -9.53
CA THR A 226 1.31 -5.46 -9.07
C THR A 226 0.62 -4.56 -10.10
N ILE A 227 -0.63 -4.88 -10.41
CA ILE A 227 -1.57 -3.96 -11.05
C ILE A 227 -2.62 -3.58 -10.01
N GLU A 228 -2.75 -2.30 -9.75
CA GLU A 228 -3.77 -1.73 -8.84
C GLU A 228 -4.74 -0.84 -9.59
N LYS A 229 -6.02 -0.96 -9.28
CA LYS A 229 -7.06 -0.05 -9.74
C LYS A 229 -7.51 0.83 -8.59
N LYS A 230 -7.31 2.13 -8.74
CA LYS A 230 -7.52 3.11 -7.65
C LYS A 230 -8.95 3.67 -7.62
N LYS A 231 -9.64 3.70 -8.75
CA LYS A 231 -11.02 4.19 -8.85
C LYS A 231 -12.01 3.16 -8.34
N PHE A 232 -12.96 3.65 -7.52
CA PHE A 232 -13.90 2.75 -6.84
C PHE A 232 -14.99 2.19 -7.76
N LEU A 233 -15.45 2.96 -8.73
CA LEU A 233 -16.53 2.51 -9.62
C LEU A 233 -15.96 1.89 -10.91
N ALA A 234 -16.72 0.99 -11.49
CA ALA A 234 -16.43 0.39 -12.79
C ALA A 234 -16.18 1.46 -13.87
N GLY A 235 -15.32 1.15 -14.84
CA GLY A 235 -14.98 2.07 -15.90
C GLY A 235 -14.06 3.24 -15.48
N GLU A 236 -13.26 3.07 -14.43
CA GLU A 236 -12.27 4.06 -13.96
C GLU A 236 -12.88 5.42 -13.56
N ILE A 237 -14.07 5.41 -12.96
CA ILE A 237 -14.77 6.61 -12.48
C ILE A 237 -14.95 6.60 -10.96
N GLY A 238 -15.48 7.71 -10.40
CA GLY A 238 -15.70 7.85 -8.96
C GLY A 238 -14.45 8.23 -8.18
N PRO A 239 -14.50 8.15 -6.83
CA PRO A 239 -13.40 8.52 -5.96
C PRO A 239 -12.21 7.56 -6.09
N SER A 240 -11.01 8.07 -5.89
CA SER A 240 -9.81 7.25 -5.70
C SER A 240 -9.75 6.73 -4.26
N THR A 241 -9.53 5.44 -4.09
CA THR A 241 -9.53 4.76 -2.79
C THR A 241 -8.14 4.24 -2.37
N GLY A 242 -7.09 4.65 -3.07
CA GLY A 242 -5.77 4.06 -2.95
C GLY A 242 -5.68 2.74 -3.74
N CYS A 243 -6.52 1.77 -3.44
CA CYS A 243 -6.71 0.55 -4.22
C CYS A 243 -8.16 0.07 -4.06
N SER A 244 -8.85 -0.30 -5.11
CA SER A 244 -10.20 -0.89 -5.09
C SER A 244 -10.19 -2.37 -5.49
N LEU A 245 -9.19 -2.75 -6.28
CA LEU A 245 -8.88 -4.13 -6.65
C LEU A 245 -7.43 -4.21 -7.13
N ASN A 246 -6.84 -5.38 -7.05
CA ASN A 246 -5.47 -5.61 -7.48
C ASN A 246 -5.25 -7.04 -7.97
N ALA A 247 -4.22 -7.20 -8.82
CA ALA A 247 -3.61 -8.48 -9.14
C ALA A 247 -2.12 -8.42 -8.81
N VAL A 248 -1.59 -9.45 -8.17
CA VAL A 248 -0.19 -9.55 -7.78
C VAL A 248 0.39 -10.90 -8.20
N TRP A 249 1.68 -10.91 -8.55
CA TRP A 249 2.38 -12.11 -8.99
C TRP A 249 3.88 -12.02 -8.74
N TRP A 250 4.57 -13.15 -8.64
CA TRP A 250 6.03 -13.19 -8.69
C TRP A 250 6.52 -13.26 -10.13
N TYR A 251 7.48 -12.39 -10.48
CA TYR A 251 8.18 -12.52 -11.74
C TYR A 251 9.06 -13.78 -11.72
N LYS A 252 9.04 -14.53 -12.82
CA LYS A 252 9.91 -15.72 -13.01
C LYS A 252 11.33 -15.32 -13.43
N GLU A 253 11.46 -14.18 -14.06
CA GLU A 253 12.71 -13.59 -14.50
C GLU A 253 13.50 -13.09 -13.29
N LYS A 254 14.82 -13.38 -13.30
CA LYS A 254 15.72 -12.91 -12.25
C LYS A 254 15.76 -11.37 -12.17
N GLU A 255 15.59 -10.72 -13.31
CA GLU A 255 15.52 -9.26 -13.42
C GLU A 255 14.49 -8.89 -14.50
N PRO A 256 13.24 -8.64 -14.10
CA PRO A 256 12.15 -8.29 -15.02
C PRO A 256 12.42 -7.00 -15.79
N LEU A 257 11.75 -6.83 -16.94
CA LEU A 257 11.92 -5.64 -17.79
C LEU A 257 11.65 -4.33 -17.04
N ILE A 258 10.62 -4.31 -16.19
CA ILE A 258 10.32 -3.15 -15.34
C ILE A 258 11.45 -2.87 -14.33
N ALA A 259 12.03 -3.89 -13.71
CA ALA A 259 13.13 -3.73 -12.77
C ALA A 259 14.39 -3.23 -13.46
N LYS A 260 14.69 -3.71 -14.67
CA LYS A 260 15.79 -3.20 -15.53
C LYS A 260 15.56 -1.73 -15.89
N ALA A 261 14.36 -1.39 -16.35
CA ALA A 261 14.00 -0.03 -16.74
C ALA A 261 14.11 0.98 -15.58
N LEU A 262 13.86 0.53 -14.34
CA LEU A 262 14.03 1.28 -13.10
C LEU A 262 15.46 1.21 -12.54
N ASN A 263 16.36 0.46 -13.18
CA ASN A 263 17.73 0.21 -12.68
C ASN A 263 17.74 -0.22 -11.20
N TRP A 264 16.91 -1.21 -10.85
CA TRP A 264 16.66 -1.63 -9.46
C TRP A 264 17.95 -2.04 -8.74
N GLU A 265 18.82 -2.82 -9.39
CA GLU A 265 20.08 -3.27 -8.79
C GLU A 265 21.05 -2.10 -8.49
N GLY A 266 20.99 -1.02 -9.28
CA GLY A 266 21.78 0.20 -9.06
C GLY A 266 21.46 0.90 -7.73
N LEU A 267 20.25 0.68 -7.17
CA LEU A 267 19.83 1.25 -5.88
C LEU A 267 20.59 0.64 -4.69
N THR A 268 21.20 -0.55 -4.84
CA THR A 268 21.90 -1.26 -3.76
C THR A 268 22.93 -0.39 -3.04
N GLY A 269 23.71 0.40 -3.81
CA GLY A 269 24.71 1.31 -3.26
C GLY A 269 24.11 2.39 -2.35
N ALA A 270 23.03 3.02 -2.82
CA ALA A 270 22.34 4.05 -2.07
C ALA A 270 21.67 3.48 -0.81
N PHE A 271 21.04 2.31 -0.90
CA PHE A 271 20.40 1.64 0.23
C PHE A 271 21.42 1.31 1.33
N ARG A 272 22.60 0.85 0.97
CA ARG A 272 23.70 0.64 1.94
C ARG A 272 24.20 1.96 2.53
N GLN A 273 24.37 3.00 1.72
CA GLN A 273 24.84 4.32 2.17
C GLN A 273 23.89 4.95 3.19
N TYR A 274 22.57 4.80 2.99
CA TYR A 274 21.54 5.32 3.89
C TYR A 274 21.20 4.37 5.04
N ASN A 275 21.87 3.21 5.17
CA ASN A 275 21.54 2.16 6.12
C ASN A 275 20.04 1.80 6.07
N ALA A 276 19.54 1.57 4.85
CA ALA A 276 18.14 1.24 4.63
C ALA A 276 17.71 0.05 5.51
N PRO A 277 16.64 0.17 6.29
CA PRO A 277 16.20 -0.90 7.18
C PRO A 277 15.69 -2.10 6.39
N PRO A 278 15.75 -3.32 6.95
CA PRO A 278 15.07 -4.48 6.39
C PRO A 278 13.59 -4.18 6.18
N GLY A 279 13.04 -4.54 5.03
CA GLY A 279 11.63 -4.28 4.75
C GLY A 279 11.24 -4.51 3.29
N TRP A 280 9.97 -4.27 3.04
CA TRP A 280 9.38 -4.25 1.72
C TRP A 280 9.58 -2.90 1.07
N TYR A 281 10.04 -2.91 -0.17
CA TYR A 281 10.19 -1.69 -0.98
C TYR A 281 9.51 -1.90 -2.31
N ASP A 282 8.63 -0.98 -2.67
CA ASP A 282 7.85 -1.01 -3.89
C ASP A 282 7.95 0.32 -4.63
N ILE A 283 7.99 0.25 -5.96
CA ILE A 283 8.06 1.39 -6.87
C ILE A 283 6.86 1.35 -7.81
N ASN A 284 6.10 2.43 -7.82
CA ASN A 284 5.06 2.66 -8.81
C ASN A 284 5.63 3.38 -10.03
N ALA A 285 5.32 2.89 -11.22
CA ALA A 285 5.80 3.45 -12.47
C ALA A 285 4.73 3.40 -13.57
N ILE A 286 4.74 4.41 -14.45
CA ILE A 286 4.00 4.36 -15.72
C ILE A 286 4.91 3.75 -16.78
N LEU A 287 4.38 2.79 -17.54
CA LEU A 287 5.10 2.13 -18.61
C LEU A 287 4.78 2.81 -19.94
N LYS A 288 5.82 3.22 -20.68
CA LYS A 288 5.64 3.84 -22.00
C LYS A 288 6.91 3.74 -22.83
N ASP A 289 6.77 3.34 -24.11
CA ASP A 289 7.86 3.29 -25.11
C ASP A 289 9.08 2.48 -24.59
N GLY A 290 8.83 1.34 -23.93
CA GLY A 290 9.87 0.49 -23.33
C GLY A 290 10.57 1.10 -22.11
N LYS A 291 10.05 2.18 -21.54
CA LYS A 291 10.57 2.84 -20.34
C LYS A 291 9.59 2.70 -19.18
N ALA A 292 10.13 2.56 -17.97
CA ALA A 292 9.37 2.72 -16.73
C ALA A 292 9.62 4.13 -16.17
N TRP A 293 8.59 4.96 -16.18
CA TRP A 293 8.61 6.32 -15.67
C TRP A 293 8.28 6.30 -14.19
N PHE A 294 9.27 6.56 -13.34
CA PHE A 294 9.11 6.55 -11.89
C PHE A 294 8.05 7.56 -11.43
N LEU A 295 7.12 7.11 -10.59
CA LEU A 295 6.10 7.96 -9.99
C LEU A 295 6.34 8.19 -8.50
N GLU A 296 6.48 7.13 -7.74
CA GLU A 296 6.64 7.20 -6.29
C GLU A 296 7.16 5.88 -5.71
N TRP A 297 7.76 6.00 -4.53
CA TRP A 297 8.04 4.87 -3.65
C TRP A 297 6.84 4.60 -2.74
N THR A 298 6.55 3.33 -2.53
CA THR A 298 5.68 2.83 -1.45
C THR A 298 6.46 1.81 -0.61
N PRO A 299 7.43 2.29 0.21
CA PRO A 299 8.35 1.42 0.96
C PRO A 299 7.70 0.92 2.25
N ARG A 300 6.59 0.27 2.13
CA ARG A 300 5.78 -0.30 3.21
C ARG A 300 4.84 -1.35 2.63
N PHE A 301 4.15 -2.07 3.47
CA PHE A 301 3.08 -2.91 2.98
C PHE A 301 1.99 -2.03 2.35
N GLY A 302 1.63 -2.32 1.11
CA GLY A 302 0.48 -1.73 0.44
C GLY A 302 -0.79 -2.16 1.16
N TRP A 303 -1.80 -1.32 1.10
CA TRP A 303 -3.05 -1.63 1.78
C TRP A 303 -3.67 -2.92 1.25
N ASP A 304 -3.63 -3.13 -0.06
CA ASP A 304 -4.28 -4.26 -0.70
C ASP A 304 -3.30 -5.20 -1.40
N SER A 305 -2.25 -4.71 -2.06
CA SER A 305 -1.34 -5.58 -2.81
C SER A 305 -0.57 -6.54 -1.90
N GLU A 306 0.03 -6.03 -0.81
CA GLU A 306 0.67 -6.89 0.17
C GLU A 306 -0.35 -7.61 1.05
N GLY A 307 -1.51 -7.00 1.34
CA GLY A 307 -2.64 -7.68 1.96
C GLY A 307 -3.12 -8.88 1.14
N THR A 308 -2.96 -8.83 -0.18
CA THR A 308 -3.25 -9.94 -1.10
C THR A 308 -2.07 -10.91 -1.20
N SER A 309 -0.84 -10.41 -1.42
CA SER A 309 0.34 -11.25 -1.63
C SER A 309 0.76 -12.01 -0.38
N LEU A 310 0.81 -11.36 0.78
CA LEU A 310 1.31 -11.95 2.02
C LEU A 310 0.53 -13.22 2.44
N PRO A 311 -0.81 -13.23 2.48
CA PRO A 311 -1.54 -14.44 2.83
C PRO A 311 -1.69 -15.47 1.70
N LEU A 312 -1.55 -15.07 0.43
CA LEU A 312 -1.89 -15.92 -0.71
C LEU A 312 -0.68 -16.44 -1.49
N LEU A 313 0.45 -15.72 -1.48
CA LEU A 313 1.63 -16.07 -2.28
C LEU A 313 2.82 -16.56 -1.46
N TYR A 314 2.77 -16.49 -0.12
CA TYR A 314 3.80 -17.04 0.76
C TYR A 314 3.33 -18.34 1.41
N GLU A 315 4.12 -19.40 1.31
CA GLU A 315 3.78 -20.67 1.95
C GLU A 315 3.92 -20.59 3.48
N ASN A 316 4.88 -19.81 3.98
CA ASN A 316 5.06 -19.55 5.41
C ASN A 316 5.54 -18.11 5.65
N LEU A 317 4.61 -17.21 5.87
CA LEU A 317 4.89 -15.79 6.10
C LEU A 317 5.74 -15.51 7.37
N PRO A 318 5.53 -16.19 8.53
CA PRO A 318 6.39 -16.02 9.70
C PRO A 318 7.87 -16.31 9.43
N ASP A 319 8.20 -17.34 8.66
CA ASP A 319 9.58 -17.69 8.32
C ASP A 319 10.20 -16.62 7.41
N TRP A 320 9.45 -16.10 6.43
CA TRP A 320 9.89 -14.99 5.59
C TRP A 320 10.21 -13.75 6.42
N PHE A 321 9.35 -13.36 7.34
CA PHE A 321 9.57 -12.18 8.18
C PHE A 321 10.79 -12.32 9.07
N ASN A 322 10.98 -13.50 9.68
CA ASN A 322 12.19 -13.81 10.44
C ASN A 322 13.45 -13.72 9.56
N TYR A 323 13.42 -14.31 8.35
CA TYR A 323 14.54 -14.27 7.42
C TYR A 323 14.92 -12.85 7.03
N ILE A 324 13.94 -12.02 6.63
CA ILE A 324 14.22 -10.64 6.21
C ILE A 324 14.76 -9.79 7.37
N ALA A 325 14.16 -9.90 8.56
CA ALA A 325 14.53 -9.08 9.71
C ALA A 325 15.89 -9.47 10.31
N THR A 326 16.26 -10.75 10.28
CA THR A 326 17.43 -11.28 10.99
C THR A 326 18.56 -11.78 10.08
N GLY A 327 18.26 -12.01 8.80
CA GLY A 327 19.18 -12.67 7.86
C GLY A 327 19.41 -14.16 8.12
N ARG A 328 18.65 -14.78 9.03
CA ARG A 328 18.76 -16.21 9.36
C ARG A 328 17.75 -16.98 8.52
N GLU A 329 18.25 -17.84 7.64
CA GLU A 329 17.41 -18.81 6.94
C GLU A 329 16.95 -19.89 7.93
N SER A 330 15.64 -19.99 8.10
CA SER A 330 15.01 -21.05 8.89
C SER A 330 13.60 -21.27 8.36
N GLY A 331 13.16 -22.53 8.37
CA GLY A 331 11.82 -22.90 7.98
C GLY A 331 11.55 -22.87 6.47
N ASN A 332 10.30 -22.68 6.09
CA ASN A 332 9.84 -22.73 4.70
C ASN A 332 9.76 -21.34 4.08
N LEU A 333 10.62 -21.08 3.10
CA LEU A 333 10.64 -19.87 2.30
C LEU A 333 9.97 -20.04 0.91
N GLY A 334 9.11 -21.05 0.77
CA GLY A 334 8.37 -21.31 -0.46
C GLY A 334 7.44 -20.17 -0.85
N LEU A 335 7.30 -19.99 -2.15
CA LEU A 335 6.41 -19.00 -2.77
C LEU A 335 5.52 -19.68 -3.80
N SER A 336 4.25 -19.28 -3.85
CA SER A 336 3.32 -19.73 -4.89
C SER A 336 3.68 -19.10 -6.24
N ASP A 337 3.59 -19.86 -7.32
CA ASP A 337 3.79 -19.38 -8.69
C ASP A 337 2.50 -18.86 -9.36
N LYS A 338 1.42 -18.75 -8.58
CA LYS A 338 0.11 -18.29 -9.04
C LYS A 338 0.01 -16.77 -9.07
N ILE A 339 -0.99 -16.29 -9.81
CA ILE A 339 -1.50 -14.92 -9.70
C ILE A 339 -2.44 -14.90 -8.49
N ALA A 340 -2.30 -13.92 -7.62
CA ALA A 340 -3.29 -13.62 -6.60
C ALA A 340 -4.07 -12.36 -7.01
N TYR A 341 -5.37 -12.37 -6.74
CA TYR A 341 -6.30 -11.31 -7.06
C TYR A 341 -7.20 -11.00 -5.88
N ALA A 342 -7.49 -9.73 -5.67
CA ALA A 342 -8.40 -9.33 -4.62
C ALA A 342 -9.23 -8.11 -5.01
N VAL A 343 -10.44 -8.05 -4.45
CA VAL A 343 -11.39 -6.93 -4.54
C VAL A 343 -11.66 -6.40 -3.15
N ARG A 344 -11.50 -5.08 -2.96
CA ARG A 344 -11.80 -4.41 -1.69
C ARG A 344 -13.29 -4.37 -1.43
N LEU A 345 -13.65 -4.74 -0.21
CA LEU A 345 -15.00 -4.72 0.31
C LEU A 345 -15.15 -3.62 1.35
N GLY A 346 -16.19 -2.83 1.21
CA GLY A 346 -16.59 -1.82 2.19
C GLY A 346 -18.08 -1.88 2.47
N ILE A 347 -18.52 -1.04 3.37
CA ILE A 347 -19.96 -0.75 3.62
C ILE A 347 -20.15 0.76 3.62
N PRO A 348 -21.36 1.29 3.32
CA PRO A 348 -21.58 2.73 3.45
C PRO A 348 -21.18 3.25 4.85
N PRO A 349 -20.51 4.41 4.95
CA PRO A 349 -20.34 5.44 3.92
C PRO A 349 -19.10 5.27 2.99
N TYR A 350 -18.33 4.18 3.10
CA TYR A 350 -17.21 3.93 2.20
C TYR A 350 -17.63 4.08 0.72
N PRO A 351 -16.83 4.74 -0.15
CA PRO A 351 -15.55 5.39 0.08
C PRO A 351 -15.62 6.90 0.32
N TRP A 352 -16.76 7.47 0.63
CA TRP A 352 -17.00 8.93 0.67
C TRP A 352 -16.64 9.60 2.00
N GLU A 353 -16.49 8.86 3.08
CA GLU A 353 -16.13 9.38 4.40
C GLU A 353 -14.68 9.02 4.79
N HIS A 354 -13.71 9.49 4.01
CA HIS A 354 -12.33 9.44 4.44
C HIS A 354 -12.05 10.52 5.50
N GLY A 355 -11.46 10.12 6.63
CA GLY A 355 -10.92 11.04 7.60
C GLY A 355 -11.89 11.66 8.58
N LYS A 356 -13.14 11.26 8.65
CA LYS A 356 -14.00 11.57 9.82
C LYS A 356 -13.52 10.72 10.99
N ARG A 357 -13.02 11.40 12.02
CA ARG A 357 -12.26 10.83 13.12
C ARG A 357 -13.10 10.42 14.32
N ASP A 358 -14.40 10.26 14.15
CA ASP A 358 -15.28 9.89 15.24
C ASP A 358 -15.34 8.36 15.35
N ALA A 359 -14.87 7.84 16.47
CA ALA A 359 -14.99 6.41 16.82
C ALA A 359 -16.45 5.91 16.84
N GLU A 360 -17.41 6.78 16.59
CA GLU A 360 -18.86 6.57 16.56
C GLU A 360 -19.42 6.71 15.13
N GLY A 361 -18.60 6.51 14.10
CA GLY A 361 -19.06 6.53 12.71
C GLY A 361 -20.22 5.57 12.47
N SER A 362 -21.12 5.90 11.55
CA SER A 362 -22.33 5.12 11.23
C SER A 362 -22.05 3.68 10.78
N ALA A 363 -20.80 3.38 10.37
CA ALA A 363 -20.35 2.05 9.98
C ALA A 363 -19.87 1.18 11.15
N CYS A 364 -19.48 1.78 12.29
CA CYS A 364 -19.01 1.00 13.43
C CYS A 364 -20.13 0.10 13.97
N ASP A 365 -19.71 -1.09 14.43
CA ASP A 365 -20.59 -2.14 14.95
C ASP A 365 -21.55 -2.79 13.93
N VAL A 366 -21.41 -2.49 12.63
CA VAL A 366 -22.10 -3.24 11.58
C VAL A 366 -21.56 -4.66 11.53
N GLY A 367 -22.45 -5.65 11.59
CA GLY A 367 -22.11 -7.08 11.60
C GLY A 367 -21.69 -7.58 10.22
N ILE A 368 -20.68 -8.45 10.21
CA ILE A 368 -20.14 -9.14 9.03
C ILE A 368 -20.07 -10.64 9.33
N TRP A 369 -20.66 -11.48 8.47
CA TRP A 369 -20.67 -12.93 8.63
C TRP A 369 -20.73 -13.66 7.29
N GLY A 370 -20.69 -14.97 7.32
CA GLY A 370 -20.71 -15.87 6.17
C GLY A 370 -19.55 -16.85 6.22
N GLU A 371 -19.62 -17.90 5.42
CA GLU A 371 -18.58 -18.93 5.41
C GLU A 371 -17.17 -18.36 5.13
N PRO A 372 -16.98 -17.50 4.11
CA PRO A 372 -15.65 -16.98 3.79
C PRO A 372 -15.02 -16.17 4.91
N THR A 373 -15.83 -15.55 5.79
CA THR A 373 -15.33 -14.66 6.84
C THR A 373 -14.85 -15.40 8.10
N ARG A 374 -15.06 -16.72 8.20
CA ARG A 374 -14.76 -17.49 9.42
C ARG A 374 -13.34 -17.41 9.90
N LYS A 375 -12.38 -17.28 8.99
CA LYS A 375 -10.95 -17.29 9.30
C LYS A 375 -10.22 -15.98 9.10
N LEU A 376 -10.74 -14.95 8.52
CA LEU A 376 -10.13 -13.63 8.31
C LEU A 376 -8.74 -13.60 7.60
N SER A 377 -8.16 -14.73 7.26
CA SER A 377 -6.73 -14.87 6.87
C SER A 377 -6.51 -15.30 5.41
N GLY A 378 -7.53 -15.22 4.58
CA GLY A 378 -7.46 -15.61 3.16
C GLY A 378 -7.77 -17.07 2.89
N GLU A 379 -7.66 -17.98 3.85
CA GLU A 379 -7.85 -19.43 3.65
C GLU A 379 -9.24 -19.81 3.07
N LEU A 380 -10.23 -18.96 3.27
CA LEU A 380 -11.59 -19.15 2.71
C LEU A 380 -11.96 -18.06 1.71
N GLY A 381 -10.95 -17.37 1.12
CA GLY A 381 -11.17 -16.30 0.14
C GLY A 381 -11.53 -14.95 0.73
N PHE A 382 -11.27 -14.71 2.02
CA PHE A 382 -11.52 -13.45 2.69
C PHE A 382 -10.37 -13.05 3.63
N ILE A 383 -9.91 -11.81 3.52
CA ILE A 383 -8.91 -11.20 4.40
C ILE A 383 -9.58 -10.03 5.11
N GLY A 384 -9.73 -10.15 6.44
CA GLY A 384 -10.36 -9.10 7.25
C GLY A 384 -9.43 -7.91 7.46
N TYR A 385 -10.01 -6.70 7.43
CA TYR A 385 -9.27 -5.45 7.64
C TYR A 385 -9.65 -4.79 8.97
N GLU A 386 -10.50 -3.80 8.96
CA GLU A 386 -10.85 -2.98 10.12
C GLU A 386 -11.96 -3.63 10.95
N LEU A 387 -11.72 -4.85 11.42
CA LEU A 387 -12.71 -5.66 12.12
C LEU A 387 -12.33 -5.89 13.59
N LYS A 388 -13.36 -6.16 14.40
CA LYS A 388 -13.27 -6.67 15.77
C LYS A 388 -14.16 -7.91 15.92
N ALA A 389 -13.93 -8.71 16.97
CA ALA A 389 -14.79 -9.84 17.28
C ALA A 389 -16.21 -9.40 17.67
N SER A 390 -17.19 -10.12 17.18
CA SER A 390 -18.57 -10.01 17.64
C SER A 390 -18.78 -10.86 18.91
N LYS A 391 -19.79 -10.53 19.70
CA LYS A 391 -20.30 -11.43 20.77
C LYS A 391 -20.90 -12.73 20.24
N PHE A 392 -21.24 -12.77 18.95
CA PHE A 392 -21.74 -13.97 18.28
C PHE A 392 -20.59 -14.74 17.66
N LYS A 393 -20.62 -16.06 17.80
CA LYS A 393 -19.55 -16.92 17.28
C LYS A 393 -19.47 -16.90 15.75
N ASN A 394 -18.28 -16.76 15.20
CA ASN A 394 -17.99 -16.69 13.76
C ASN A 394 -18.62 -15.46 13.07
N GLU A 395 -18.83 -14.38 13.82
CA GLU A 395 -19.25 -13.10 13.28
C GLU A 395 -18.24 -12.03 13.70
N TRP A 396 -18.12 -11.02 12.88
CA TRP A 396 -17.23 -9.88 13.07
C TRP A 396 -18.03 -8.59 13.02
N MET A 397 -17.43 -7.52 13.49
CA MET A 397 -18.05 -6.20 13.44
C MET A 397 -17.03 -5.21 12.89
N VAL A 398 -17.50 -4.27 12.07
CA VAL A 398 -16.67 -3.15 11.60
C VAL A 398 -16.23 -2.31 12.81
N ALA A 399 -14.95 -1.99 12.87
CA ALA A 399 -14.34 -1.38 14.06
C ALA A 399 -13.75 0.02 13.81
N ALA A 400 -13.82 0.52 12.56
CA ALA A 400 -13.31 1.84 12.20
C ALA A 400 -14.30 2.61 11.32
N PRO A 401 -14.26 3.96 11.35
CA PRO A 401 -15.20 4.80 10.61
C PRO A 401 -15.00 4.79 9.09
N GLU A 402 -13.82 4.42 8.61
CA GLU A 402 -13.54 4.27 7.17
C GLU A 402 -14.37 3.17 6.52
N ALA A 403 -14.94 2.28 7.34
CA ALA A 403 -15.87 1.25 6.89
C ALA A 403 -15.31 0.24 5.89
N MET A 404 -13.99 0.00 5.97
CA MET A 404 -13.35 -1.07 5.21
C MET A 404 -13.55 -2.42 5.91
N VAL A 405 -14.13 -3.36 5.19
CA VAL A 405 -14.44 -4.70 5.70
C VAL A 405 -13.25 -5.65 5.48
N GLY A 406 -12.65 -5.60 4.31
CA GLY A 406 -11.55 -6.49 3.94
C GLY A 406 -11.44 -6.70 2.44
N LEU A 407 -10.79 -7.80 2.06
CA LEU A 407 -10.62 -8.24 0.69
C LEU A 407 -11.34 -9.55 0.46
N ALA A 408 -12.11 -9.65 -0.63
CA ALA A 408 -12.43 -10.95 -1.23
C ALA A 408 -11.28 -11.29 -2.19
N CYS A 409 -10.74 -12.49 -2.11
CA CYS A 409 -9.47 -12.82 -2.76
C CYS A 409 -9.42 -14.28 -3.23
N GLY A 410 -8.53 -14.55 -4.18
CA GLY A 410 -8.26 -15.88 -4.71
C GLY A 410 -6.92 -15.95 -5.45
N THR A 411 -6.53 -17.17 -5.83
CA THR A 411 -5.30 -17.44 -6.62
C THR A 411 -5.58 -18.39 -7.76
N GLY A 412 -4.89 -18.22 -8.86
CA GLY A 412 -5.02 -19.10 -10.01
C GLY A 412 -4.02 -18.77 -11.11
N ASP A 413 -4.25 -19.35 -12.27
CA ASP A 413 -3.39 -19.15 -13.45
C ASP A 413 -3.94 -18.09 -14.41
N LYS A 414 -5.25 -17.77 -14.35
CA LYS A 414 -5.91 -16.80 -15.22
C LYS A 414 -6.80 -15.85 -14.43
N ILE A 415 -6.72 -14.57 -14.76
CA ILE A 415 -7.43 -13.53 -14.02
C ILE A 415 -8.95 -13.66 -14.10
N SER A 416 -9.49 -14.06 -15.26
CA SER A 416 -10.94 -14.28 -15.45
C SER A 416 -11.49 -15.38 -14.55
N GLU A 417 -10.77 -16.52 -14.46
CA GLU A 417 -11.18 -17.66 -13.63
C GLU A 417 -11.13 -17.27 -12.13
N ILE A 418 -10.04 -16.57 -11.70
CA ILE A 418 -9.91 -16.10 -10.31
C ILE A 418 -11.01 -15.09 -9.96
N HIS A 419 -11.32 -14.18 -10.89
CA HIS A 419 -12.37 -13.19 -10.70
C HIS A 419 -13.73 -13.82 -10.46
N GLU A 420 -14.12 -14.81 -11.30
CA GLU A 420 -15.37 -15.55 -11.11
C GLU A 420 -15.45 -16.19 -9.71
N GLU A 421 -14.37 -16.86 -9.27
CA GLU A 421 -14.30 -17.48 -7.94
C GLU A 421 -14.42 -16.43 -6.83
N VAL A 422 -13.72 -15.28 -6.95
CA VAL A 422 -13.77 -14.19 -5.99
C VAL A 422 -15.17 -13.57 -5.92
N MET A 423 -15.87 -13.43 -7.05
CA MET A 423 -17.26 -12.95 -7.03
C MET A 423 -18.21 -13.95 -6.35
N GLU A 424 -17.96 -15.26 -6.43
CA GLU A 424 -18.70 -16.24 -5.63
C GLU A 424 -18.42 -16.13 -4.13
N VAL A 425 -17.17 -15.77 -3.74
CA VAL A 425 -16.84 -15.45 -2.34
C VAL A 425 -17.63 -14.23 -1.88
N VAL A 426 -17.65 -13.15 -2.67
CA VAL A 426 -18.39 -11.91 -2.35
C VAL A 426 -19.88 -12.20 -2.10
N LYS A 427 -20.53 -13.00 -2.95
CA LYS A 427 -21.95 -13.39 -2.80
C LYS A 427 -22.25 -14.13 -1.49
N LYS A 428 -21.26 -14.81 -0.91
CA LYS A 428 -21.41 -15.57 0.35
C LYS A 428 -21.17 -14.70 1.59
N ILE A 429 -20.57 -13.53 1.46
CA ILE A 429 -20.37 -12.58 2.56
C ILE A 429 -21.67 -11.84 2.82
N LYS A 430 -22.06 -11.78 4.08
CA LYS A 430 -23.29 -11.13 4.55
C LYS A 430 -22.96 -10.02 5.53
N THR A 431 -23.79 -8.99 5.54
CA THR A 431 -23.67 -7.85 6.44
C THR A 431 -25.04 -7.35 6.85
N SER A 432 -25.11 -6.71 8.02
CA SER A 432 -26.32 -5.98 8.44
C SER A 432 -26.51 -4.61 7.73
N SER A 433 -25.65 -4.30 6.76
CA SER A 433 -25.70 -3.13 5.87
C SER A 433 -25.68 -3.58 4.40
N ALA A 434 -25.22 -2.71 3.49
CA ALA A 434 -24.98 -3.04 2.08
C ALA A 434 -23.47 -3.22 1.86
N LEU A 435 -23.09 -4.35 1.26
CA LEU A 435 -21.71 -4.55 0.82
C LEU A 435 -21.45 -3.76 -0.47
N VAL A 436 -20.36 -3.01 -0.52
CA VAL A 436 -19.95 -2.22 -1.69
C VAL A 436 -18.56 -2.66 -2.16
N TYR A 437 -18.41 -2.79 -3.47
CA TYR A 437 -17.18 -3.25 -4.12
C TYR A 437 -17.19 -2.91 -5.62
N ARG A 438 -16.05 -3.05 -6.27
CA ARG A 438 -15.88 -2.84 -7.70
C ARG A 438 -15.99 -4.18 -8.46
N PRO A 439 -16.91 -4.33 -9.41
CA PRO A 439 -17.21 -5.63 -10.03
C PRO A 439 -16.47 -5.94 -11.35
N ASP A 440 -15.84 -4.96 -12.03
CA ASP A 440 -15.22 -5.10 -13.39
C ASP A 440 -13.72 -5.40 -13.32
N GLY A 441 -13.30 -6.23 -12.36
CA GLY A 441 -11.88 -6.34 -12.02
C GLY A 441 -11.04 -7.10 -13.04
N ASP A 442 -11.56 -8.17 -13.63
CA ASP A 442 -10.89 -8.97 -14.65
C ASP A 442 -10.66 -8.16 -15.92
N GLU A 443 -11.69 -7.50 -16.45
CA GLU A 443 -11.58 -6.61 -17.62
C GLU A 443 -10.56 -5.50 -17.37
N ALA A 444 -10.62 -4.85 -16.21
CA ALA A 444 -9.76 -3.73 -15.87
C ALA A 444 -8.28 -4.13 -15.70
N ILE A 445 -8.00 -5.32 -15.15
CA ILE A 445 -6.64 -5.86 -15.02
C ILE A 445 -6.10 -6.30 -16.38
N CYS A 446 -6.93 -7.02 -17.16
CA CYS A 446 -6.58 -7.50 -18.49
C CYS A 446 -6.18 -6.33 -19.42
N GLU A 447 -7.02 -5.31 -19.52
CA GLU A 447 -6.73 -4.10 -20.31
C GLU A 447 -5.41 -3.44 -19.94
N GLN A 448 -5.10 -3.37 -18.63
CA GLN A 448 -3.86 -2.76 -18.16
C GLN A 448 -2.64 -3.62 -18.47
N ALA A 449 -2.76 -4.94 -18.36
CA ALA A 449 -1.69 -5.87 -18.70
C ALA A 449 -1.41 -5.88 -20.22
N GLU A 450 -2.45 -5.84 -21.05
CA GLU A 450 -2.34 -5.73 -22.52
C GLU A 450 -1.63 -4.44 -22.93
N LYS A 451 -2.03 -3.30 -22.38
CA LYS A 451 -1.35 -2.01 -22.62
C LYS A 451 0.12 -2.05 -22.21
N ALA A 452 0.46 -2.68 -21.08
CA ALA A 452 1.85 -2.82 -20.67
C ALA A 452 2.65 -3.70 -21.62
N HIS A 453 2.04 -4.75 -22.16
CA HIS A 453 2.64 -5.61 -23.18
C HIS A 453 2.89 -4.82 -24.49
N GLU A 454 1.93 -4.01 -24.93
CA GLU A 454 2.06 -3.13 -26.10
C GLU A 454 3.20 -2.10 -25.91
N GLU A 455 3.39 -1.59 -24.71
CA GLU A 455 4.49 -0.68 -24.35
C GLU A 455 5.87 -1.38 -24.20
N GLY A 456 5.95 -2.68 -24.52
CA GLY A 456 7.19 -3.44 -24.59
C GLY A 456 7.53 -4.26 -23.33
N PHE A 457 6.65 -4.32 -22.34
CA PHE A 457 6.84 -5.12 -21.12
C PHE A 457 6.22 -6.51 -21.27
N THR A 458 6.92 -7.39 -21.97
CA THR A 458 6.40 -8.69 -22.45
C THR A 458 6.59 -9.85 -21.48
N ASP A 459 7.18 -9.61 -20.33
CA ASP A 459 7.46 -10.61 -19.27
C ASP A 459 6.38 -10.69 -18.19
N LEU A 460 5.24 -10.06 -18.40
CA LEU A 460 4.06 -10.22 -17.56
C LEU A 460 3.45 -11.63 -17.69
N PRO A 461 2.89 -12.20 -16.61
CA PRO A 461 2.19 -13.47 -16.70
C PRO A 461 1.07 -13.43 -17.75
N LYS A 462 1.07 -14.40 -18.67
CA LYS A 462 0.03 -14.48 -19.73
C LYS A 462 -1.39 -14.56 -19.17
N GLY A 463 -1.54 -15.13 -17.99
CA GLY A 463 -2.83 -15.26 -17.33
C GLY A 463 -3.47 -13.94 -16.90
N LEU A 464 -2.71 -12.84 -16.86
CA LEU A 464 -3.27 -11.49 -16.62
C LEU A 464 -4.07 -10.96 -17.82
N MET A 465 -3.85 -11.54 -19.02
CA MET A 465 -4.49 -11.16 -20.29
C MET A 465 -5.50 -12.23 -20.75
N GLN A 466 -5.99 -13.09 -19.86
CA GLN A 466 -6.89 -14.21 -20.16
C GLN A 466 -8.10 -14.29 -19.21
#